data_111d309efd007652f17a49d26bc7526a
#
_entry.id   111d309efd007652f17a49d26bc7526a
#
_cell.length_a   1.000
_cell.length_b   1.000
_cell.length_c   1.000
_cell.angle_alpha   90.00
_cell.angle_beta   90.00
_cell.angle_gamma   90.00
#
_symmetry.space_group_name_H-M   'P 1'
#
loop_
_entity.id
_entity.type
_entity.pdbx_description
1 polymer ?
#
loop_
_entity_poly.entity_id
_entity_poly.type
_entity_poly.pdbx_seq_one_letter_code
_entity_poly.pdbx_strand_id
1 'polypeptide(L)'
;MDKTNTWLISVFAVVLVCFSLFAYLNEQANQTILRPSIEDFDYKAFLLRPKPSIEDLEYKALDKKRANAEYAANRDYTDYEKFGSILFCNASLNSRIEAATYSAQMELYISGKEADLSKWDTAIKDYENERSKCRDFNP
;
A
#
# COMPACT_ATOMS: atom_id res chain seq x y z
N MET A 1 -8.47 35.75 -38.73
CA MET A 1 -8.35 34.80 -37.61
C MET A 1 -7.38 35.38 -36.60
N ASP A 2 -7.88 35.76 -35.42
CA ASP A 2 -7.10 36.47 -34.41
C ASP A 2 -6.06 35.57 -33.78
N LYS A 3 -4.79 36.03 -33.79
CA LYS A 3 -3.66 35.29 -33.18
C LYS A 3 -3.88 34.96 -31.68
N THR A 4 -4.70 35.71 -31.00
CA THR A 4 -5.10 35.49 -29.60
C THR A 4 -5.95 34.22 -29.40
N ASN A 5 -6.83 33.89 -30.34
CA ASN A 5 -7.67 32.68 -30.24
C ASN A 5 -6.86 31.39 -30.45
N THR A 6 -5.86 31.43 -31.33
CA THR A 6 -5.00 30.27 -31.60
C THR A 6 -4.12 29.93 -30.38
N TRP A 7 -3.63 30.93 -29.67
CA TRP A 7 -2.82 30.76 -28.47
C TRP A 7 -3.64 30.14 -27.30
N LEU A 8 -4.85 30.66 -27.09
CA LEU A 8 -5.77 30.12 -26.06
C LEU A 8 -6.14 28.66 -26.32
N ILE A 9 -6.39 28.28 -27.56
CA ILE A 9 -6.72 26.89 -27.93
C ILE A 9 -5.52 25.98 -27.66
N SER A 10 -4.29 26.42 -27.97
CA SER A 10 -3.08 25.66 -27.71
C SER A 10 -2.84 25.44 -26.21
N VAL A 11 -3.04 26.45 -25.36
CA VAL A 11 -2.90 26.34 -23.91
C VAL A 11 -3.95 25.39 -23.34
N PHE A 12 -5.21 25.48 -23.81
CA PHE A 12 -6.26 24.56 -23.37
C PHE A 12 -5.98 23.11 -23.76
N ALA A 13 -5.46 22.86 -24.96
CA ALA A 13 -5.08 21.52 -25.41
C ALA A 13 -3.95 20.93 -24.56
N VAL A 14 -2.93 21.70 -24.20
CA VAL A 14 -1.83 21.26 -23.33
C VAL A 14 -2.34 20.95 -21.93
N VAL A 15 -3.20 21.76 -21.35
CA VAL A 15 -3.77 21.55 -20.03
C VAL A 15 -4.61 20.26 -20.01
N LEU A 16 -5.45 20.02 -21.05
CA LEU A 16 -6.24 18.79 -21.14
C LEU A 16 -5.37 17.53 -21.27
N VAL A 17 -4.28 17.60 -22.04
CA VAL A 17 -3.33 16.48 -22.17
C VAL A 17 -2.62 16.21 -20.84
N CYS A 18 -2.20 17.26 -20.13
CA CYS A 18 -1.58 17.10 -18.80
C CYS A 18 -2.54 16.50 -17.79
N PHE A 19 -3.82 16.93 -17.77
CA PHE A 19 -4.85 16.35 -16.90
C PHE A 19 -5.13 14.90 -17.22
N SER A 20 -5.22 14.55 -18.51
CA SER A 20 -5.44 13.16 -18.94
C SER A 20 -4.27 12.25 -18.58
N LEU A 21 -3.04 12.72 -18.74
CA LEU A 21 -1.83 12.01 -18.32
C LEU A 21 -1.77 11.84 -16.80
N PHE A 22 -2.12 12.87 -16.06
CA PHE A 22 -2.14 12.80 -14.58
C PHE A 22 -3.20 11.83 -14.09
N ALA A 23 -4.41 11.85 -14.66
CA ALA A 23 -5.47 10.89 -14.35
C ALA A 23 -5.06 9.47 -14.69
N TYR A 24 -4.45 9.23 -15.85
CA TYR A 24 -3.95 7.93 -16.28
C TYR A 24 -2.84 7.40 -15.38
N LEU A 25 -1.88 8.25 -14.99
CA LEU A 25 -0.80 7.86 -14.08
C LEU A 25 -1.32 7.58 -12.67
N ASN A 26 -2.32 8.32 -12.22
CA ASN A 26 -2.95 8.10 -10.92
C ASN A 26 -3.77 6.81 -10.89
N GLU A 27 -4.43 6.46 -12.00
CA GLU A 27 -5.15 5.19 -12.15
C GLU A 27 -4.18 4.00 -12.24
N GLN A 28 -3.08 4.13 -12.97
CA GLN A 28 -2.00 3.13 -12.99
C GLN A 28 -1.32 2.98 -11.62
N ALA A 29 -1.05 4.06 -10.91
CA ALA A 29 -0.50 3.99 -9.57
C ALA A 29 -1.45 3.27 -8.59
N ASN A 30 -2.76 3.42 -8.75
CA ASN A 30 -3.75 2.69 -7.96
C ASN A 30 -3.90 1.21 -8.36
N GLN A 31 -3.60 0.85 -9.61
CA GLN A 31 -3.67 -0.55 -10.07
C GLN A 31 -2.36 -1.32 -9.85
N THR A 32 -1.23 -0.64 -9.78
CA THR A 32 0.11 -1.27 -9.67
C THR A 32 0.51 -1.56 -8.22
N ILE A 33 -0.27 -1.18 -7.23
CA ILE A 33 -0.14 -1.75 -5.89
C ILE A 33 -0.83 -3.12 -5.97
N LEU A 34 -0.18 -4.09 -6.62
CA LEU A 34 -0.39 -5.51 -6.39
C LEU A 34 -0.21 -5.71 -4.88
N ARG A 35 -1.35 -5.65 -4.16
CA ARG A 35 -1.38 -6.03 -2.76
C ARG A 35 -0.88 -7.46 -2.72
N PRO A 36 0.21 -7.77 -2.01
CA PRO A 36 0.51 -9.16 -1.73
C PRO A 36 -0.70 -9.69 -0.95
N SER A 37 -1.57 -10.43 -1.64
CA SER A 37 -2.67 -11.13 -0.99
C SER A 37 -2.10 -12.29 -0.22
N ILE A 38 -2.65 -12.58 0.95
CA ILE A 38 -2.35 -13.82 1.67
C ILE A 38 -2.68 -15.02 0.76
N GLU A 39 -3.64 -14.87 -0.17
CA GLU A 39 -4.05 -15.87 -1.15
C GLU A 39 -3.00 -16.15 -2.24
N ASP A 40 -2.14 -15.18 -2.57
CA ASP A 40 -1.06 -15.35 -3.57
C ASP A 40 0.16 -16.11 -3.02
N PHE A 41 0.14 -16.43 -1.72
CA PHE A 41 1.19 -17.21 -1.08
C PHE A 41 1.05 -18.68 -1.50
N ASP A 42 2.05 -19.24 -2.19
CA ASP A 42 2.06 -20.66 -2.57
C ASP A 42 2.21 -21.55 -1.33
N TYR A 43 1.07 -21.79 -0.70
CA TYR A 43 0.94 -22.55 0.54
C TYR A 43 1.43 -24.01 0.40
N LYS A 44 1.32 -24.59 -0.82
CA LYS A 44 1.75 -25.98 -1.06
C LYS A 44 3.28 -26.11 -1.09
N ALA A 45 3.95 -25.17 -1.78
CA ALA A 45 5.42 -25.15 -1.83
C ALA A 45 6.01 -24.90 -0.44
N PHE A 46 5.30 -24.11 0.39
CA PHE A 46 5.72 -23.79 1.75
C PHE A 46 5.64 -24.99 2.72
N LEU A 47 4.60 -25.81 2.63
CA LEU A 47 4.37 -26.95 3.53
C LEU A 47 5.37 -28.12 3.32
N LEU A 48 6.07 -28.14 2.18
CA LEU A 48 7.07 -29.17 1.86
C LEU A 48 8.48 -28.83 2.35
N ARG A 49 8.69 -27.61 2.91
CA ARG A 49 9.99 -27.17 3.40
C ARG A 49 10.28 -27.72 4.79
N PRO A 50 11.55 -28.03 5.13
CA PRO A 50 11.94 -28.29 6.51
C PRO A 50 11.57 -27.07 7.36
N LYS A 51 11.16 -27.31 8.62
CA LYS A 51 10.70 -26.24 9.54
C LYS A 51 11.72 -25.10 9.56
N PRO A 52 11.34 -23.91 9.09
CA PRO A 52 12.28 -22.80 8.94
C PRO A 52 12.72 -22.27 10.31
N SER A 53 13.92 -21.78 10.39
CA SER A 53 14.41 -21.08 11.57
C SER A 53 14.28 -19.57 11.39
N ILE A 54 14.18 -18.83 12.51
CA ILE A 54 14.20 -17.36 12.53
C ILE A 54 15.48 -16.78 11.89
N GLU A 55 16.51 -17.60 11.74
CA GLU A 55 17.77 -17.22 11.10
C GLU A 55 17.75 -17.34 9.57
N ASP A 56 16.68 -17.90 9.00
CA ASP A 56 16.52 -18.06 7.56
C ASP A 56 16.50 -16.71 6.85
N LEU A 57 17.15 -16.66 5.69
CA LEU A 57 17.24 -15.46 4.86
C LEU A 57 15.86 -14.96 4.39
N GLU A 58 14.91 -15.88 4.14
CA GLU A 58 13.55 -15.51 3.74
C GLU A 58 12.80 -14.84 4.89
N TYR A 59 12.91 -15.38 6.11
CA TYR A 59 12.32 -14.74 7.29
C TYR A 59 12.87 -13.34 7.52
N LYS A 60 14.20 -13.19 7.44
CA LYS A 60 14.84 -11.87 7.57
C LYS A 60 14.41 -10.89 6.49
N ALA A 61 14.20 -11.40 5.26
CA ALA A 61 13.70 -10.57 4.16
C ALA A 61 12.25 -10.08 4.41
N LEU A 62 11.38 -10.95 4.93
CA LEU A 62 10.02 -10.60 5.32
C LEU A 62 10.01 -9.59 6.48
N ASP A 63 10.83 -9.82 7.51
CA ASP A 63 10.95 -8.90 8.65
C ASP A 63 11.43 -7.51 8.21
N LYS A 64 12.41 -7.45 7.30
CA LYS A 64 12.85 -6.17 6.72
C LYS A 64 11.75 -5.47 5.94
N LYS A 65 10.94 -6.21 5.16
CA LYS A 65 9.81 -5.64 4.43
C LYS A 65 8.75 -5.10 5.38
N ARG A 66 8.42 -5.86 6.43
CA ARG A 66 7.51 -5.44 7.50
C ARG A 66 7.98 -4.15 8.16
N ALA A 67 9.24 -4.10 8.60
CA ALA A 67 9.82 -2.93 9.25
C ALA A 67 9.80 -1.68 8.32
N ASN A 68 10.08 -1.85 7.04
CA ASN A 68 9.99 -0.76 6.07
C ASN A 68 8.55 -0.26 5.89
N ALA A 69 7.57 -1.16 5.85
CA ALA A 69 6.16 -0.80 5.75
C ALA A 69 5.68 -0.06 7.02
N GLU A 70 6.06 -0.51 8.21
CA GLU A 70 5.78 0.19 9.48
C GLU A 70 6.39 1.59 9.51
N TYR A 71 7.63 1.73 9.06
CA TYR A 71 8.29 3.04 8.97
C TYR A 71 7.55 3.97 8.01
N ALA A 72 7.17 3.48 6.82
CA ALA A 72 6.41 4.24 5.85
C ALA A 72 5.05 4.67 6.41
N ALA A 73 4.34 3.76 7.09
CA ALA A 73 3.05 4.04 7.71
C ALA A 73 3.14 5.18 8.73
N ASN A 74 4.16 5.15 9.59
CA ASN A 74 4.35 6.17 10.62
C ASN A 74 4.74 7.53 10.01
N ARG A 75 5.61 7.54 8.99
CA ARG A 75 5.98 8.75 8.27
C ARG A 75 4.75 9.38 7.61
N ASP A 76 3.99 8.60 6.85
CA ASP A 76 2.85 9.09 6.10
C ASP A 76 1.72 9.54 7.04
N TYR A 77 1.56 8.90 8.21
CA TYR A 77 0.64 9.36 9.24
C TYR A 77 1.07 10.72 9.84
N THR A 78 2.37 10.89 10.11
CA THR A 78 2.92 12.17 10.59
C THR A 78 2.71 13.28 9.54
N ASP A 79 2.90 12.96 8.26
CA ASP A 79 2.66 13.90 7.18
C ASP A 79 1.15 14.23 7.04
N TYR A 80 0.27 13.25 7.29
CA TYR A 80 -1.18 13.48 7.36
C TYR A 80 -1.54 14.44 8.49
N GLU A 81 -1.02 14.23 9.69
CA GLU A 81 -1.26 15.14 10.83
C GLU A 81 -0.77 16.56 10.54
N LYS A 82 0.33 16.70 9.81
CA LYS A 82 0.96 17.97 9.49
C LYS A 82 0.30 18.72 8.33
N PHE A 83 -0.12 18.01 7.30
CA PHE A 83 -0.58 18.62 6.04
C PHE A 83 -2.07 18.42 5.78
N GLY A 84 -2.75 17.56 6.53
CA GLY A 84 -4.19 17.31 6.42
C GLY A 84 -4.64 16.68 5.11
N SER A 85 -3.75 16.10 4.32
CA SER A 85 -4.10 15.56 3.01
C SER A 85 -4.56 14.11 3.09
N ILE A 86 -5.71 13.81 2.47
CA ILE A 86 -6.27 12.46 2.33
C ILE A 86 -5.26 11.46 1.70
N LEU A 87 -4.34 11.95 0.86
CA LEU A 87 -3.33 11.11 0.22
C LEU A 87 -2.39 10.48 1.25
N PHE A 88 -1.93 11.25 2.23
CA PHE A 88 -1.08 10.73 3.30
C PHE A 88 -1.82 9.78 4.24
N CYS A 89 -3.10 10.06 4.55
CA CYS A 89 -3.94 9.14 5.31
C CYS A 89 -4.04 7.78 4.59
N ASN A 90 -4.38 7.78 3.31
CA ASN A 90 -4.49 6.56 2.53
C ASN A 90 -3.14 5.85 2.35
N ALA A 91 -2.04 6.58 2.17
CA ALA A 91 -0.70 6.00 2.08
C ALA A 91 -0.31 5.30 3.39
N SER A 92 -0.55 5.94 4.54
CA SER A 92 -0.32 5.34 5.85
C SER A 92 -1.11 4.05 6.05
N LEU A 93 -2.40 4.03 5.71
CA LEU A 93 -3.24 2.83 5.82
C LEU A 93 -2.77 1.71 4.88
N ASN A 94 -2.38 2.02 3.66
CA ASN A 94 -1.80 1.03 2.75
C ASN A 94 -0.55 0.39 3.34
N SER A 95 0.35 1.19 3.88
CA SER A 95 1.59 0.69 4.51
C SER A 95 1.31 -0.14 5.76
N ARG A 96 0.25 0.17 6.55
CA ARG A 96 -0.19 -0.66 7.67
C ARG A 96 -0.74 -2.01 7.21
N ILE A 97 -1.53 -2.04 6.13
CA ILE A 97 -2.03 -3.28 5.52
C ILE A 97 -0.85 -4.15 5.03
N GLU A 98 0.14 -3.55 4.38
CA GLU A 98 1.35 -4.27 3.96
C GLU A 98 2.11 -4.85 5.16
N ALA A 99 2.31 -4.09 6.21
CA ALA A 99 2.98 -4.56 7.42
C ALA A 99 2.24 -5.74 8.06
N ALA A 100 0.90 -5.67 8.16
CA ALA A 100 0.07 -6.75 8.65
C ALA A 100 0.17 -8.00 7.76
N THR A 101 0.18 -7.83 6.44
CA THR A 101 0.34 -8.92 5.47
C THR A 101 1.70 -9.61 5.63
N TYR A 102 2.80 -8.85 5.74
CA TYR A 102 4.12 -9.45 5.99
C TYR A 102 4.18 -10.15 7.35
N SER A 103 3.52 -9.61 8.37
CA SER A 103 3.42 -10.27 9.68
C SER A 103 2.68 -11.60 9.62
N ALA A 104 1.59 -11.67 8.85
CA ALA A 104 0.86 -12.92 8.60
C ALA A 104 1.74 -13.95 7.86
N GLN A 105 2.49 -13.51 6.85
CA GLN A 105 3.44 -14.37 6.12
C GLN A 105 4.54 -14.89 7.04
N MET A 106 5.08 -14.06 7.93
CA MET A 106 6.08 -14.48 8.92
C MET A 106 5.50 -15.50 9.90
N GLU A 107 4.26 -15.35 10.32
CA GLU A 107 3.59 -16.31 11.19
C GLU A 107 3.36 -17.64 10.48
N LEU A 108 2.90 -17.61 9.23
CA LEU A 108 2.83 -18.81 8.38
C LEU A 108 4.18 -19.47 8.23
N TYR A 109 5.25 -18.67 8.05
CA TYR A 109 6.62 -19.16 7.88
C TYR A 109 7.10 -19.94 9.09
N ILE A 110 6.76 -19.51 10.30
CA ILE A 110 7.18 -20.14 11.55
C ILE A 110 6.24 -21.30 11.94
N SER A 111 4.95 -21.06 11.90
CA SER A 111 3.93 -21.95 12.48
C SER A 111 3.33 -22.91 11.44
N GLY A 112 3.50 -22.65 10.16
CA GLY A 112 2.95 -23.48 9.08
C GLY A 112 1.43 -23.56 9.18
N LYS A 113 0.89 -24.81 9.16
CA LYS A 113 -0.56 -25.06 9.23
C LYS A 113 -1.22 -24.67 10.56
N GLU A 114 -0.43 -24.48 11.61
CA GLU A 114 -0.91 -24.13 12.94
C GLU A 114 -1.00 -22.60 13.13
N ALA A 115 -0.64 -21.83 12.09
CA ALA A 115 -0.69 -20.37 12.16
C ALA A 115 -2.12 -19.86 12.36
N ASP A 116 -2.33 -19.06 13.39
CA ASP A 116 -3.58 -18.31 13.56
C ASP A 116 -3.46 -16.95 12.90
N LEU A 117 -4.07 -16.82 11.71
CA LEU A 117 -4.04 -15.61 10.91
C LEU A 117 -5.21 -14.67 11.23
N SER A 118 -6.16 -15.07 12.06
CA SER A 118 -7.40 -14.32 12.31
C SER A 118 -7.15 -12.90 12.82
N LYS A 119 -6.10 -12.72 13.63
CA LYS A 119 -5.71 -11.40 14.13
C LYS A 119 -5.25 -10.45 13.02
N TRP A 120 -4.54 -10.99 12.01
CA TRP A 120 -4.04 -10.20 10.89
C TRP A 120 -5.15 -9.87 9.90
N ASP A 121 -6.03 -10.83 9.62
CA ASP A 121 -7.24 -10.59 8.81
C ASP A 121 -8.13 -9.53 9.43
N THR A 122 -8.28 -9.56 10.74
CA THR A 122 -9.03 -8.54 11.48
C THR A 122 -8.36 -7.19 11.35
N ALA A 123 -7.06 -7.09 11.59
CA ALA A 123 -6.31 -5.84 11.49
C ALA A 123 -6.38 -5.24 10.07
N ILE A 124 -6.25 -6.06 9.03
CA ILE A 124 -6.36 -5.62 7.64
C ILE A 124 -7.76 -5.04 7.36
N LYS A 125 -8.83 -5.74 7.78
CA LYS A 125 -10.21 -5.26 7.64
C LYS A 125 -10.45 -3.95 8.38
N ASP A 126 -9.89 -3.81 9.57
CA ASP A 126 -10.01 -2.59 10.36
C ASP A 126 -9.33 -1.41 9.65
N TYR A 127 -8.14 -1.58 9.09
CA TYR A 127 -7.46 -0.55 8.31
C TYR A 127 -8.23 -0.20 7.01
N GLU A 128 -8.84 -1.19 6.35
CA GLU A 128 -9.70 -0.94 5.20
C GLU A 128 -10.95 -0.14 5.55
N ASN A 129 -11.55 -0.43 6.70
CA ASN A 129 -12.70 0.33 7.22
C ASN A 129 -12.30 1.76 7.61
N GLU A 130 -11.10 1.96 8.19
CA GLU A 130 -10.59 3.28 8.52
C GLU A 130 -10.38 4.17 7.29
N ARG A 131 -10.15 3.60 6.12
CA ARG A 131 -10.00 4.34 4.88
C ARG A 131 -11.18 5.26 4.57
N SER A 132 -12.39 4.85 4.92
CA SER A 132 -13.59 5.66 4.75
C SER A 132 -13.61 6.92 5.63
N LYS A 133 -12.75 6.98 6.64
CA LYS A 133 -12.60 8.11 7.57
C LYS A 133 -11.53 9.10 7.13
N CYS A 134 -10.68 8.72 6.16
CA CYS A 134 -9.69 9.63 5.60
C CYS A 134 -10.37 10.78 4.86
N ARG A 135 -10.03 12.00 5.23
CA ARG A 135 -10.51 13.23 4.60
C ARG A 135 -9.45 14.31 4.66
N ASP A 136 -9.52 15.24 3.73
CA ASP A 136 -8.71 16.44 3.81
C ASP A 136 -9.19 17.30 5.00
N PHE A 137 -8.26 17.82 5.76
CA PHE A 137 -8.54 18.83 6.77
C PHE A 137 -7.44 19.89 6.72
N ASN A 138 -7.76 21.06 7.22
CA ASN A 138 -6.78 22.14 7.34
C ASN A 138 -6.30 22.13 8.79
N PRO A 139 -5.04 21.68 9.06
CA PRO A 139 -4.50 21.57 10.43
C PRO A 139 -4.26 22.93 11.09
#